data_17923092ea467a5d6295b5375a16542d
#
_entry.id   17923092ea467a5d6295b5375a16542d
#
_cell.length_a   1.000
_cell.length_b   1.000
_cell.length_c   1.000
_cell.angle_alpha   90.00
_cell.angle_beta   90.00
_cell.angle_gamma   90.00
#
_symmetry.space_group_name_H-M   'P 1'
#
loop_
_entity.id
_entity.type
_entity.pdbx_description
1 polymer ?
#
loop_
_entity_poly.entity_id
_entity_poly.type
_entity_poly.pdbx_seq_one_letter_code
_entity_poly.pdbx_strand_id
1 'polypeptide(L)'
;MTKKTFILIAISGCTWIAAAQSSFAATIPAGTTLVVRTVSSVSSKDAVGRTFEAKIDQDVSVKGKVLLKAGTKAFGRIQASRANPRKSEPLSVELASISVNGRNVPVKTSSVQPGSSPRTAREVRHGFTVGTLVVNPGTKMEFRLGEPLNL
;
A
#
# COMPACT_ATOMS: atom_id res chain seq x y z
N MET A 1 20.92 63.02 -51.58
CA MET A 1 19.60 62.43 -51.18
C MET A 1 19.85 61.09 -50.56
N THR A 2 19.95 61.06 -49.26
CA THR A 2 20.23 59.82 -48.49
C THR A 2 18.96 59.36 -47.79
N LYS A 3 18.42 58.27 -48.29
CA LYS A 3 17.25 57.59 -47.65
C LYS A 3 17.75 56.76 -46.48
N LYS A 4 17.46 57.19 -45.25
CA LYS A 4 17.70 56.43 -44.03
C LYS A 4 16.57 55.43 -43.86
N THR A 5 16.90 54.16 -44.07
CA THR A 5 15.99 53.03 -43.78
C THR A 5 16.07 52.73 -42.30
N PHE A 6 14.97 52.97 -41.56
CA PHE A 6 14.81 52.54 -40.17
C PHE A 6 14.40 51.06 -40.16
N ILE A 7 15.26 50.20 -39.64
CA ILE A 7 14.94 48.82 -39.35
C ILE A 7 14.35 48.77 -37.93
N LEU A 8 13.03 48.47 -37.86
CA LEU A 8 12.33 48.22 -36.62
C LEU A 8 12.56 46.74 -36.24
N ILE A 9 13.41 46.52 -35.24
CA ILE A 9 13.60 45.21 -34.64
C ILE A 9 12.49 45.01 -33.60
N ALA A 10 11.48 44.23 -33.94
CA ALA A 10 10.47 43.77 -33.00
C ALA A 10 11.06 42.66 -32.13
N ILE A 11 11.39 42.99 -30.88
CA ILE A 11 11.77 41.99 -29.88
C ILE A 11 10.50 41.33 -29.36
N SER A 12 10.19 40.14 -29.90
CA SER A 12 9.11 39.27 -29.41
C SER A 12 9.58 38.61 -28.11
N GLY A 13 9.20 39.22 -27.00
CA GLY A 13 9.43 38.65 -25.67
C GLY A 13 8.55 37.44 -25.44
N CYS A 14 9.13 36.25 -25.59
CA CYS A 14 8.48 34.97 -25.23
C CYS A 14 8.49 34.85 -23.71
N THR A 15 7.45 35.33 -23.03
CA THR A 15 7.24 35.09 -21.59
C THR A 15 6.90 33.62 -21.38
N TRP A 16 7.89 32.86 -20.95
CA TRP A 16 7.68 31.50 -20.46
C TRP A 16 6.96 31.60 -19.10
N ILE A 17 5.64 31.37 -19.11
CA ILE A 17 4.88 31.17 -17.88
C ILE A 17 5.27 29.77 -17.38
N ALA A 18 6.20 29.73 -16.44
CA ALA A 18 6.47 28.54 -15.65
C ALA A 18 5.20 28.26 -14.83
N ALA A 19 4.36 27.36 -15.33
CA ALA A 19 3.26 26.80 -14.55
C ALA A 19 3.90 26.06 -13.36
N ALA A 20 3.89 26.70 -12.20
CA ALA A 20 4.21 26.04 -10.95
C ALA A 20 3.20 24.90 -10.77
N GLN A 21 3.63 23.68 -11.09
CA GLN A 21 2.88 22.48 -10.78
C GLN A 21 2.91 22.35 -9.26
N SER A 22 1.89 22.86 -8.60
CA SER A 22 1.63 22.58 -7.20
C SER A 22 1.43 21.08 -7.07
N SER A 23 2.47 20.37 -6.69
CA SER A 23 2.36 18.98 -6.24
C SER A 23 1.52 19.00 -4.97
N PHE A 24 0.21 18.93 -5.14
CA PHE A 24 -0.67 18.64 -4.01
C PHE A 24 -0.29 17.25 -3.52
N ALA A 25 0.44 17.19 -2.42
CA ALA A 25 0.68 15.94 -1.71
C ALA A 25 -0.67 15.30 -1.45
N ALA A 26 -0.95 14.22 -2.15
CA ALA A 26 -2.21 13.51 -2.01
C ALA A 26 -2.14 12.73 -0.69
N THR A 27 -3.04 13.05 0.24
CA THR A 27 -3.10 12.40 1.56
C THR A 27 -4.31 11.50 1.64
N ILE A 28 -4.09 10.24 1.99
CA ILE A 28 -5.14 9.30 2.35
C ILE A 28 -5.35 9.39 3.86
N PRO A 29 -6.57 9.69 4.36
CA PRO A 29 -6.80 9.89 5.77
C PRO A 29 -6.64 8.59 6.57
N ALA A 30 -6.27 8.72 7.83
CA ALA A 30 -6.31 7.62 8.80
C ALA A 30 -7.72 7.00 8.86
N GLY A 31 -7.79 5.71 9.15
CA GLY A 31 -9.06 4.98 9.18
C GLY A 31 -9.54 4.47 7.82
N THR A 32 -8.87 4.84 6.71
CA THR A 32 -9.17 4.28 5.39
C THR A 32 -8.83 2.79 5.35
N THR A 33 -9.74 1.99 4.81
CA THR A 33 -9.51 0.55 4.61
C THR A 33 -8.79 0.32 3.28
N LEU A 34 -7.71 -0.41 3.34
CA LEU A 34 -6.94 -0.87 2.19
C LEU A 34 -7.18 -2.37 1.99
N VAL A 35 -7.75 -2.73 0.85
CA VAL A 35 -7.91 -4.14 0.48
C VAL A 35 -6.70 -4.55 -0.33
N VAL A 36 -5.98 -5.55 0.14
CA VAL A 36 -4.80 -6.08 -0.53
C VAL A 36 -4.96 -7.57 -0.84
N ARG A 37 -4.24 -8.02 -1.85
CA ARG A 37 -4.13 -9.42 -2.23
C ARG A 37 -2.69 -9.88 -2.10
N THR A 38 -2.45 -10.98 -1.39
CA THR A 38 -1.11 -11.54 -1.24
C THR A 38 -0.57 -12.04 -2.58
N VAL A 39 0.71 -11.80 -2.83
CA VAL A 39 1.45 -12.33 -3.99
C VAL A 39 2.32 -13.50 -3.56
N SER A 40 2.91 -13.44 -2.39
CA SER A 40 3.69 -14.52 -1.80
C SER A 40 2.93 -15.23 -0.68
N SER A 41 3.25 -16.49 -0.44
CA SER A 41 2.70 -17.24 0.69
C SER A 41 3.27 -16.74 2.01
N VAL A 42 2.45 -16.76 3.06
CA VAL A 42 2.82 -16.41 4.42
C VAL A 42 2.42 -17.55 5.35
N SER A 43 3.33 -18.02 6.18
CA SER A 43 3.10 -19.14 7.10
C SER A 43 3.17 -18.69 8.56
N SER A 44 2.37 -19.35 9.40
CA SER A 44 2.47 -19.17 10.86
C SER A 44 3.79 -19.65 11.46
N LYS A 45 4.64 -20.31 10.67
CA LYS A 45 6.02 -20.69 11.02
C LYS A 45 7.07 -19.69 10.56
N ASP A 46 6.68 -18.71 9.78
CA ASP A 46 7.60 -17.67 9.33
C ASP A 46 8.04 -16.78 10.50
N ALA A 47 9.29 -16.32 10.43
CA ALA A 47 9.86 -15.47 11.48
C ALA A 47 9.11 -14.13 11.59
N VAL A 48 8.94 -13.64 12.82
CA VAL A 48 8.46 -12.28 13.09
C VAL A 48 9.41 -11.27 12.44
N GLY A 49 8.85 -10.25 11.81
CA GLY A 49 9.62 -9.25 11.04
C GLY A 49 9.85 -9.61 9.58
N ARG A 50 9.57 -10.87 9.15
CA ARG A 50 9.63 -11.23 7.73
C ARG A 50 8.63 -10.40 6.93
N THR A 51 9.07 -9.91 5.79
CA THR A 51 8.23 -9.19 4.83
C THR A 51 7.66 -10.13 3.78
N PHE A 52 6.48 -9.81 3.28
CA PHE A 52 5.83 -10.51 2.17
C PHE A 52 5.29 -9.50 1.16
N GLU A 53 5.21 -9.92 -0.10
CA GLU A 53 4.68 -9.09 -1.18
C GLU A 53 3.17 -9.25 -1.29
N ALA A 54 2.50 -8.12 -1.48
CA ALA A 54 1.08 -8.02 -1.76
C ALA A 54 0.82 -6.93 -2.82
N LYS A 55 -0.40 -6.84 -3.29
CA LYS A 55 -0.87 -5.79 -4.20
C LYS A 55 -2.19 -5.23 -3.71
N ILE A 56 -2.39 -3.94 -3.91
CA ILE A 56 -3.70 -3.31 -3.68
C ILE A 56 -4.71 -4.00 -4.61
N ASP A 57 -5.80 -4.50 -4.05
CA ASP A 57 -6.83 -5.24 -4.79
C ASP A 57 -7.90 -4.33 -5.39
N GLN A 58 -8.16 -3.17 -4.77
CA GLN A 58 -9.16 -2.21 -5.18
C GLN A 58 -8.60 -0.78 -5.19
N ASP A 59 -9.08 0.04 -6.11
CA ASP A 59 -8.74 1.46 -6.15
C ASP A 59 -9.11 2.16 -4.85
N VAL A 60 -8.18 2.93 -4.30
CA VAL A 60 -8.42 3.75 -3.10
C VAL A 60 -8.68 5.18 -3.55
N SER A 61 -9.91 5.62 -3.37
CA SER A 61 -10.34 6.97 -3.74
C SER A 61 -10.60 7.82 -2.50
N VAL A 62 -10.17 9.07 -2.55
CA VAL A 62 -10.45 10.07 -1.53
C VAL A 62 -11.07 11.28 -2.21
N LYS A 63 -12.23 11.71 -1.76
CA LYS A 63 -13.00 12.83 -2.34
C LYS A 63 -13.20 12.71 -3.86
N GLY A 64 -13.47 11.48 -4.35
CA GLY A 64 -13.69 11.22 -5.78
C GLY A 64 -12.44 11.11 -6.65
N LYS A 65 -11.25 11.30 -6.07
CA LYS A 65 -9.97 11.14 -6.77
C LYS A 65 -9.30 9.82 -6.37
N VAL A 66 -8.95 8.99 -7.35
CA VAL A 66 -8.19 7.75 -7.12
C VAL A 66 -6.75 8.13 -6.76
N LEU A 67 -6.32 7.77 -5.57
CA LEU A 67 -4.96 8.04 -5.07
C LEU A 67 -4.05 6.81 -5.15
N LEU A 68 -4.60 5.60 -4.94
CA LEU A 68 -3.91 4.34 -5.16
C LEU A 68 -4.74 3.49 -6.11
N LYS A 69 -4.12 2.99 -7.15
CA LYS A 69 -4.76 2.09 -8.12
C LYS A 69 -4.62 0.64 -7.67
N ALA A 70 -5.61 -0.17 -8.03
CA ALA A 70 -5.49 -1.61 -7.96
C ALA A 70 -4.23 -2.10 -8.69
N GLY A 71 -3.56 -3.11 -8.16
CA GLY A 71 -2.28 -3.60 -8.69
C GLY A 71 -1.04 -2.88 -8.14
N THR A 72 -1.18 -1.77 -7.42
CA THR A 72 -0.06 -1.09 -6.75
C THR A 72 0.60 -2.06 -5.76
N LYS A 73 1.93 -2.20 -5.85
CA LYS A 73 2.70 -3.09 -4.96
C LYS A 73 2.65 -2.60 -3.53
N ALA A 74 2.48 -3.53 -2.61
CA ALA A 74 2.51 -3.30 -1.19
C ALA A 74 3.37 -4.38 -0.51
N PHE A 75 3.95 -4.05 0.62
CA PHE A 75 4.76 -4.98 1.40
C PHE A 75 4.18 -5.05 2.81
N GLY A 76 3.84 -6.27 3.20
CA GLY A 76 3.41 -6.56 4.55
C GLY A 76 4.56 -7.09 5.39
N ARG A 77 4.37 -7.08 6.70
CA ARG A 77 5.31 -7.63 7.70
C ARG A 77 4.56 -8.52 8.67
N ILE A 78 5.20 -9.58 9.09
CA ILE A 78 4.70 -10.46 10.14
C ILE A 78 4.97 -9.82 11.51
N GLN A 79 3.91 -9.54 12.27
CA GLN A 79 3.98 -8.96 13.60
C GLN A 79 4.07 -10.03 14.68
N ALA A 80 3.28 -11.10 14.54
CA ALA A 80 3.28 -12.23 15.44
C ALA A 80 3.16 -13.53 14.66
N SER A 81 3.81 -14.56 15.13
CA SER A 81 3.73 -15.91 14.55
C SER A 81 4.08 -16.96 15.58
N ARG A 82 3.81 -18.22 15.24
CA ARG A 82 4.17 -19.38 16.07
C ARG A 82 5.63 -19.82 15.91
N ALA A 83 6.44 -19.09 15.15
CA ALA A 83 7.86 -19.37 14.99
C ALA A 83 8.63 -19.23 16.32
N ASN A 84 8.10 -18.47 17.27
CA ASN A 84 8.67 -18.35 18.61
C ASN A 84 8.06 -19.39 19.55
N PRO A 85 8.81 -20.43 19.99
CA PRO A 85 8.27 -21.48 20.87
C PRO A 85 7.86 -20.96 22.26
N ARG A 86 8.33 -19.77 22.66
CA ARG A 86 7.99 -19.15 23.96
C ARG A 86 6.70 -18.33 23.93
N LYS A 87 6.24 -17.94 22.74
CA LYS A 87 5.01 -17.16 22.54
C LYS A 87 4.23 -17.81 21.40
N SER A 88 3.30 -18.67 21.73
CA SER A 88 2.40 -19.28 20.74
C SER A 88 1.29 -18.28 20.38
N GLU A 89 1.65 -17.23 19.67
CA GLU A 89 0.71 -16.22 19.19
C GLU A 89 0.16 -16.61 17.82
N PRO A 90 -1.11 -16.30 17.51
CA PRO A 90 -1.65 -16.50 16.18
C PRO A 90 -0.91 -15.62 15.17
N LEU A 91 -0.85 -16.09 13.92
CA LEU A 91 -0.25 -15.30 12.83
C LEU A 91 -0.97 -13.94 12.72
N SER A 92 -0.21 -12.88 12.86
CA SER A 92 -0.66 -11.51 12.74
C SER A 92 0.25 -10.77 11.77
N VAL A 93 -0.34 -10.04 10.85
CA VAL A 93 0.36 -9.31 9.79
C VAL A 93 -0.12 -7.86 9.72
N GLU A 94 0.74 -6.96 9.28
CA GLU A 94 0.44 -5.56 9.00
C GLU A 94 1.00 -5.15 7.64
N LEU A 95 0.54 -4.05 7.07
CA LEU A 95 1.20 -3.41 5.95
C LEU A 95 2.34 -2.52 6.46
N ALA A 96 3.52 -2.67 5.86
CA ALA A 96 4.71 -1.91 6.22
C ALA A 96 5.00 -0.77 5.23
N SER A 97 4.77 -0.99 3.93
CA SER A 97 4.97 0.03 2.90
C SER A 97 4.14 -0.23 1.65
N ILE A 98 3.92 0.83 0.88
CA ILE A 98 3.28 0.79 -0.44
C ILE A 98 4.23 1.45 -1.45
N SER A 99 4.40 0.83 -2.62
CA SER A 99 5.25 1.36 -3.67
C SER A 99 4.45 2.29 -4.57
N VAL A 100 4.67 3.59 -4.43
CA VAL A 100 4.01 4.63 -5.21
C VAL A 100 5.04 5.34 -6.08
N ASN A 101 4.83 5.39 -7.40
CA ASN A 101 5.76 6.02 -8.35
C ASN A 101 7.22 5.54 -8.20
N GLY A 102 7.42 4.24 -7.92
CA GLY A 102 8.74 3.66 -7.71
C GLY A 102 9.39 3.95 -6.36
N ARG A 103 8.68 4.62 -5.45
CA ARG A 103 9.13 4.88 -4.07
C ARG A 103 8.33 4.04 -3.08
N ASN A 104 9.00 3.46 -2.11
CA ASN A 104 8.33 2.77 -1.01
C ASN A 104 7.97 3.78 0.07
N VAL A 105 6.68 4.06 0.18
CA VAL A 105 6.13 4.95 1.21
C VAL A 105 5.76 4.08 2.42
N PRO A 106 6.33 4.36 3.60
CA PRO A 106 5.99 3.61 4.81
C PRO A 106 4.54 3.86 5.19
N VAL A 107 3.86 2.80 5.62
CA VAL A 107 2.48 2.88 6.10
C VAL A 107 2.38 2.21 7.46
N LYS A 108 1.48 2.73 8.30
CA LYS A 108 1.09 2.10 9.55
C LYS A 108 -0.37 1.68 9.46
N THR A 109 -0.61 0.41 9.65
CA THR A 109 -1.96 -0.16 9.63
C THR A 109 -2.22 -0.94 10.91
N SER A 110 -3.50 -1.21 11.17
CA SER A 110 -3.86 -2.22 12.15
C SER A 110 -3.35 -3.58 11.73
N SER A 111 -2.95 -4.40 12.70
CA SER A 111 -2.60 -5.80 12.44
C SER A 111 -3.85 -6.62 12.15
N VAL A 112 -3.73 -7.57 11.22
CA VAL A 112 -4.80 -8.48 10.82
C VAL A 112 -4.36 -9.91 11.07
N GLN A 113 -5.28 -10.74 11.57
CA GLN A 113 -5.07 -12.17 11.72
C GLN A 113 -5.68 -12.88 10.50
N PRO A 114 -4.86 -13.34 9.55
CA PRO A 114 -5.37 -14.12 8.43
C PRO A 114 -6.01 -15.41 8.93
N GLY A 115 -7.20 -15.74 8.45
CA GLY A 115 -7.92 -16.95 8.85
C GLY A 115 -8.94 -16.75 9.98
N SER A 116 -9.07 -15.56 10.54
CA SER A 116 -10.16 -15.21 11.45
C SER A 116 -11.48 -14.89 10.74
N SER A 117 -11.53 -15.03 9.41
CA SER A 117 -12.76 -14.87 8.65
C SER A 117 -13.81 -15.89 9.07
N PRO A 118 -15.08 -15.49 9.23
CA PRO A 118 -16.16 -16.38 9.68
C PRO A 118 -16.38 -17.63 8.79
N ARG A 119 -15.87 -17.62 7.57
CA ARG A 119 -15.92 -18.75 6.63
C ARG A 119 -15.00 -19.90 6.99
N THR A 120 -13.87 -19.62 7.65
CA THR A 120 -12.88 -20.64 8.04
C THR A 120 -13.23 -21.30 9.38
N ALA A 121 -14.05 -20.66 10.21
CA ALA A 121 -14.47 -21.21 11.49
C ALA A 121 -15.36 -22.48 11.37
N ARG A 122 -15.91 -22.77 10.20
CA ARG A 122 -16.75 -23.95 9.96
C ARG A 122 -15.95 -25.21 9.66
N GLU A 123 -14.69 -25.08 9.26
CA GLU A 123 -13.82 -26.21 8.90
C GLU A 123 -12.97 -26.72 10.08
N VAL A 124 -12.92 -26.01 11.18
CA VAL A 124 -12.05 -26.31 12.36
C VAL A 124 -12.78 -27.21 13.38
N ARG A 125 -13.94 -27.79 13.06
CA ARG A 125 -14.71 -28.59 14.03
C ARG A 125 -14.23 -30.04 14.25
N HIS A 126 -13.21 -30.51 13.58
CA HIS A 126 -12.68 -31.84 13.77
C HIS A 126 -11.17 -31.85 13.98
N GLY A 127 -10.78 -31.92 15.25
CA GLY A 127 -9.44 -32.30 15.68
C GLY A 127 -8.48 -31.11 15.85
N PHE A 128 -8.00 -30.93 17.07
CA PHE A 128 -6.84 -30.10 17.43
C PHE A 128 -5.55 -30.64 16.81
N THR A 129 -5.41 -30.57 15.51
CA THR A 129 -4.09 -30.54 14.92
C THR A 129 -3.65 -29.10 15.01
N VAL A 130 -2.56 -28.85 15.72
CA VAL A 130 -1.82 -27.58 15.73
C VAL A 130 -1.28 -27.38 14.30
N GLY A 131 -2.18 -27.18 13.36
CA GLY A 131 -1.87 -27.05 11.95
C GLY A 131 -1.14 -25.75 11.69
N THR A 132 -0.15 -25.82 10.82
CA THR A 132 0.47 -24.64 10.27
C THR A 132 -0.58 -23.88 9.47
N LEU A 133 -0.87 -22.64 9.87
CA LEU A 133 -1.69 -21.75 9.05
C LEU A 133 -0.82 -21.23 7.89
N VAL A 134 -1.28 -21.44 6.67
CA VAL A 134 -0.64 -20.92 5.47
C VAL A 134 -1.64 -20.01 4.76
N VAL A 135 -1.24 -18.77 4.56
CA VAL A 135 -1.96 -17.81 3.72
C VAL A 135 -1.44 -17.98 2.30
N ASN A 136 -2.29 -18.48 1.42
CA ASN A 136 -1.91 -18.71 0.03
C ASN A 136 -1.83 -17.40 -0.77
N PRO A 137 -1.02 -17.36 -1.85
CA PRO A 137 -1.08 -16.27 -2.81
C PRO A 137 -2.51 -16.06 -3.32
N GLY A 138 -2.89 -14.81 -3.52
CA GLY A 138 -4.24 -14.46 -3.95
C GLY A 138 -5.24 -14.25 -2.80
N THR A 139 -4.85 -14.47 -1.56
CA THR A 139 -5.73 -14.22 -0.40
C THR A 139 -5.94 -12.74 -0.21
N LYS A 140 -7.20 -12.32 -0.08
CA LYS A 140 -7.57 -10.93 0.23
C LYS A 140 -7.49 -10.68 1.73
N MET A 141 -6.94 -9.53 2.08
CA MET A 141 -6.87 -9.04 3.45
C MET A 141 -7.22 -7.54 3.48
N GLU A 142 -7.89 -7.12 4.52
CA GLU A 142 -8.31 -5.75 4.74
C GLU A 142 -7.48 -5.14 5.87
N PHE A 143 -6.80 -4.05 5.57
CA PHE A 143 -6.01 -3.31 6.54
C PHE A 143 -6.57 -1.91 6.72
N ARG A 144 -6.66 -1.46 7.94
CA ARG A 144 -7.09 -0.10 8.25
C ARG A 144 -5.88 0.78 8.54
N LEU A 145 -5.79 1.93 7.87
CA LEU A 145 -4.73 2.91 8.13
C LEU A 145 -4.85 3.45 9.56
N GLY A 146 -3.77 3.36 10.33
CA GLY A 146 -3.66 3.94 11.65
C GLY A 146 -3.26 5.42 11.61
N GLU A 147 -2.53 5.83 10.58
CA GLU A 147 -2.05 7.19 10.37
C GLU A 147 -2.34 7.65 8.94
N PRO A 148 -2.45 8.98 8.68
CA PRO A 148 -2.58 9.50 7.33
C PRO A 148 -1.39 9.11 6.46
N LEU A 149 -1.66 8.70 5.21
CA LEU A 149 -0.64 8.33 4.25
C LEU A 149 -0.44 9.47 3.24
N ASN A 150 0.74 10.06 3.23
CA ASN A 150 1.15 11.09 2.27
C ASN A 150 1.84 10.44 1.06
N LEU A 151 1.32 10.71 -0.14
CA LEU A 151 1.78 10.13 -1.40
C LEU A 151 2.61 11.11 -2.22
#